data_5b2c5336461c6b2bdc45c71af1df1f48
#
_entry.id   5b2c5336461c6b2bdc45c71af1df1f48
#
_cell.length_a   1.000
_cell.length_b   1.000
_cell.length_c   1.000
_cell.angle_alpha   90.00
_cell.angle_beta   90.00
_cell.angle_gamma   90.00
#
_symmetry.space_group_name_H-M   'P 1'
#
loop_
_entity.id
_entity.type
_entity.pdbx_description
1 polymer ?
#
loop_
_entity_poly.entity_id
_entity_poly.type
_entity_poly.pdbx_seq_one_letter_code
_entity_poly.pdbx_strand_id
1 'polypeptide(L)'
;MKFHATALTLAYLASSASAAVAQPRSEAIQSTTPEGKTFSISQIYNEQYKGTNVPASYIAALVKYSPQLPERIKHVIRINPDLHRRFGSLLDAGNQTGTAVATPSPGADSEYVLPIKIGTPPQTLPINLDTGSSDLWVFSTDTYPSQVQGQAIYNPGASNTSVRQNGLSWVIKYGDGSSANGIVYKDRVQIGNTFFNTQSVESAIQVSADISDDTFSSGILGAAASTGNTVRPTKQKTYFDNIKDQLVKPLFTANLKKGKPGNYNFGYINASEYTGAIQYAAINPNGPLWEISVGGYRVGSNDTRYVARVWNAIADTGTTLLLAPTDIVRAYYAQVNGSILSNEVGMMVFPCAAKLPDFAFGLGNYRGIVPGPYMNYGKINRTYCYGGIQDSEGAPFGVLGDIALKAQFAVFDFGNKVVGFANKNTTV
;
A
#
# COMPACT_ATOMS: atom_id res chain seq x y z
N MET A 1 -4.41 31.84 30.52
CA MET A 1 -5.46 30.98 31.00
C MET A 1 -4.85 29.64 31.39
N LYS A 2 -4.84 29.35 32.70
CA LYS A 2 -4.22 28.12 33.22
C LYS A 2 -5.29 27.02 33.22
N PHE A 3 -5.02 25.91 32.56
CA PHE A 3 -5.84 24.70 32.69
C PHE A 3 -5.23 23.83 33.80
N HIS A 4 -6.02 23.54 34.81
CA HIS A 4 -5.68 22.64 35.90
C HIS A 4 -5.89 21.19 35.44
N ALA A 5 -4.86 20.37 35.53
CA ALA A 5 -4.95 18.92 35.40
C ALA A 5 -5.36 18.35 36.77
N THR A 6 -6.53 17.74 36.84
CA THR A 6 -6.98 17.00 38.02
C THR A 6 -6.53 15.54 37.89
N ALA A 7 -5.56 15.15 38.68
CA ALA A 7 -5.13 13.77 38.78
C ALA A 7 -6.17 12.97 39.58
N LEU A 8 -6.78 11.95 38.97
CA LEU A 8 -7.59 10.95 39.67
C LEU A 8 -6.66 9.84 40.19
N THR A 9 -6.45 9.83 41.49
CA THR A 9 -5.75 8.75 42.21
C THR A 9 -6.74 7.59 42.40
N LEU A 10 -6.57 6.46 41.72
CA LEU A 10 -7.30 5.24 42.00
C LEU A 10 -6.58 4.47 43.10
N ALA A 11 -7.23 4.41 44.28
CA ALA A 11 -6.80 3.59 45.41
C ALA A 11 -7.10 2.10 45.12
N TYR A 12 -6.08 1.25 45.28
CA TYR A 12 -6.20 -0.20 45.23
C TYR A 12 -6.81 -0.69 46.56
N LEU A 13 -8.02 -1.26 46.50
CA LEU A 13 -8.56 -2.13 47.54
C LEU A 13 -8.65 -3.55 46.98
N ALA A 14 -7.70 -4.40 47.34
CA ALA A 14 -7.83 -5.84 47.16
C ALA A 14 -8.73 -6.35 48.30
N SER A 15 -9.99 -6.60 48.00
CA SER A 15 -10.85 -7.40 48.87
C SER A 15 -11.20 -8.68 48.17
N SER A 16 -10.83 -9.80 48.78
CA SER A 16 -11.31 -11.13 48.39
C SER A 16 -12.82 -11.18 48.70
N ALA A 17 -13.64 -10.91 47.68
CA ALA A 17 -15.07 -11.09 47.78
C ALA A 17 -15.42 -12.44 47.18
N SER A 18 -15.85 -13.37 48.04
CA SER A 18 -16.64 -14.53 47.69
C SER A 18 -17.86 -14.04 46.91
N ALA A 19 -17.97 -14.47 45.65
CA ALA A 19 -19.09 -14.09 44.79
C ALA A 19 -20.37 -14.74 45.28
N ALA A 20 -21.15 -14.01 46.08
CA ALA A 20 -22.55 -14.30 46.27
C ALA A 20 -23.22 -14.02 44.89
N VAL A 21 -23.88 -15.04 44.35
CA VAL A 21 -24.70 -14.92 43.15
C VAL A 21 -25.86 -13.97 43.48
N ALA A 22 -25.71 -12.71 43.10
CA ALA A 22 -26.81 -11.76 43.18
C ALA A 22 -27.84 -12.15 42.12
N GLN A 23 -29.05 -12.46 42.56
CA GLN A 23 -30.18 -12.61 41.66
C GLN A 23 -30.40 -11.29 40.89
N PRO A 24 -30.55 -11.32 39.57
CA PRO A 24 -30.73 -10.10 38.83
C PRO A 24 -32.09 -9.49 39.13
N ARG A 25 -32.10 -8.32 39.76
CA ARG A 25 -33.28 -7.46 39.72
C ARG A 25 -33.41 -6.96 38.29
N SER A 26 -34.55 -7.23 37.65
CA SER A 26 -34.92 -6.61 36.39
C SER A 26 -35.21 -5.13 36.65
N GLU A 27 -34.20 -4.27 36.50
CA GLU A 27 -34.45 -2.83 36.42
C GLU A 27 -34.77 -2.49 34.98
N ALA A 28 -35.99 -2.01 34.78
CA ALA A 28 -36.42 -1.51 33.47
C ALA A 28 -35.72 -0.18 33.18
N ILE A 29 -34.98 -0.12 32.11
CA ILE A 29 -34.41 1.14 31.62
C ILE A 29 -35.53 1.92 30.96
N GLN A 30 -35.95 3.03 31.57
CA GLN A 30 -36.88 3.98 30.97
C GLN A 30 -36.11 4.99 30.10
N SER A 31 -36.43 5.04 28.83
CA SER A 31 -35.93 6.05 27.92
C SER A 31 -37.09 6.91 27.40
N THR A 32 -36.92 8.23 27.44
CA THR A 32 -37.89 9.18 26.85
C THR A 32 -37.47 9.52 25.43
N THR A 33 -38.40 9.40 24.50
CA THR A 33 -38.23 9.88 23.11
C THR A 33 -38.59 11.38 23.05
N PRO A 34 -38.16 12.13 22.01
CA PRO A 34 -38.51 13.54 21.84
C PRO A 34 -39.99 13.84 21.78
N GLU A 35 -40.84 12.87 21.54
CA GLU A 35 -42.30 13.00 21.48
C GLU A 35 -43.01 12.66 22.82
N GLY A 36 -42.27 12.52 23.91
CA GLY A 36 -42.82 12.23 25.24
C GLY A 36 -43.32 10.78 25.43
N LYS A 37 -43.10 9.88 24.47
CA LYS A 37 -43.42 8.46 24.62
C LYS A 37 -42.31 7.77 25.40
N THR A 38 -42.67 7.07 26.45
CA THR A 38 -41.74 6.24 27.23
C THR A 38 -41.86 4.79 26.81
N PHE A 39 -40.74 4.08 26.68
CA PHE A 39 -40.75 2.63 26.51
C PHE A 39 -39.77 2.00 27.48
N SER A 40 -40.04 0.77 27.89
CA SER A 40 -39.13 -0.05 28.68
C SER A 40 -38.76 -1.31 27.92
N ILE A 41 -37.48 -1.67 27.95
CA ILE A 41 -36.97 -2.91 27.38
C ILE A 41 -36.54 -3.80 28.53
N SER A 42 -37.17 -4.97 28.66
CA SER A 42 -36.78 -5.96 29.67
C SER A 42 -35.54 -6.70 29.21
N GLN A 43 -34.54 -6.80 30.09
CA GLN A 43 -33.40 -7.70 29.87
C GLN A 43 -33.87 -9.14 30.08
N ILE A 44 -33.53 -10.02 29.14
CA ILE A 44 -33.81 -11.45 29.26
C ILE A 44 -32.54 -12.12 29.81
N TYR A 45 -32.67 -12.80 30.94
CA TYR A 45 -31.59 -13.63 31.50
C TYR A 45 -31.42 -14.89 30.64
N ASN A 46 -30.17 -15.11 30.18
CA ASN A 46 -29.82 -16.33 29.46
C ASN A 46 -29.19 -17.34 30.43
N GLU A 47 -29.96 -18.37 30.83
CA GLU A 47 -29.50 -19.41 31.75
C GLU A 47 -28.36 -20.26 31.20
N GLN A 48 -28.14 -20.26 29.88
CA GLN A 48 -27.03 -20.97 29.23
C GLN A 48 -25.74 -20.14 29.18
N TYR A 49 -25.77 -18.89 29.62
CA TYR A 49 -24.61 -18.03 29.61
C TYR A 49 -23.58 -18.44 30.67
N LYS A 50 -22.45 -18.97 30.22
CA LYS A 50 -21.37 -19.50 31.10
C LYS A 50 -20.45 -18.42 31.70
N GLY A 51 -20.83 -17.16 31.61
CA GLY A 51 -20.03 -16.03 32.08
C GLY A 51 -19.06 -15.46 31.03
N THR A 52 -18.62 -14.25 31.27
CA THR A 52 -17.64 -13.54 30.42
C THR A 52 -16.24 -13.82 30.95
N ASN A 53 -15.28 -14.11 30.05
CA ASN A 53 -13.87 -14.06 30.42
C ASN A 53 -13.47 -12.59 30.64
N VAL A 54 -13.51 -12.14 31.89
CA VAL A 54 -13.30 -10.74 32.28
C VAL A 54 -11.95 -10.21 31.80
N PRO A 55 -10.81 -10.92 31.96
CA PRO A 55 -9.54 -10.51 31.38
C PRO A 55 -9.58 -10.31 29.87
N ALA A 56 -10.23 -11.24 29.15
CA ALA A 56 -10.35 -11.12 27.68
C ALA A 56 -11.21 -9.92 27.27
N SER A 57 -12.29 -9.62 28.00
CA SER A 57 -13.14 -8.45 27.75
C SER A 57 -12.40 -7.14 28.01
N TYR A 58 -11.58 -7.09 29.07
CA TYR A 58 -10.76 -5.94 29.37
C TYR A 58 -9.69 -5.70 28.29
N ILE A 59 -8.99 -6.76 27.86
CA ILE A 59 -8.00 -6.67 26.79
C ILE A 59 -8.66 -6.22 25.48
N ALA A 60 -9.83 -6.76 25.14
CA ALA A 60 -10.58 -6.35 23.96
C ALA A 60 -10.97 -4.86 23.99
N ALA A 61 -11.34 -4.33 25.15
CA ALA A 61 -11.63 -2.91 25.33
C ALA A 61 -10.35 -2.06 25.15
N LEU A 62 -9.22 -2.48 25.73
CA LEU A 62 -7.95 -1.79 25.54
C LEU A 62 -7.54 -1.75 24.06
N VAL A 63 -7.64 -2.87 23.35
CA VAL A 63 -7.34 -2.96 21.93
C VAL A 63 -8.21 -2.02 21.08
N LYS A 64 -9.47 -1.84 21.49
CA LYS A 64 -10.42 -0.95 20.78
C LYS A 64 -10.08 0.53 20.93
N TYR A 65 -9.54 0.93 22.10
CA TYR A 65 -9.40 2.35 22.45
C TYR A 65 -7.96 2.81 22.70
N SER A 66 -6.98 1.90 22.71
CA SER A 66 -5.57 2.21 22.92
C SER A 66 -4.74 1.81 21.70
N PRO A 67 -3.88 2.70 21.16
CA PRO A 67 -3.03 2.38 20.01
C PRO A 67 -1.96 1.32 20.33
N GLN A 68 -1.61 1.17 21.62
CA GLN A 68 -0.65 0.16 22.08
C GLN A 68 -1.09 -0.45 23.40
N LEU A 69 -0.91 -1.77 23.52
CA LEU A 69 -1.16 -2.47 24.79
C LEU A 69 -0.05 -2.16 25.79
N PRO A 70 -0.39 -1.83 27.06
CA PRO A 70 0.60 -1.71 28.12
C PRO A 70 1.41 -3.00 28.31
N GLU A 71 2.71 -2.90 28.66
CA GLU A 71 3.59 -4.06 28.80
C GLU A 71 3.08 -5.08 29.84
N ARG A 72 2.45 -4.62 30.92
CA ARG A 72 1.79 -5.50 31.90
C ARG A 72 0.71 -6.40 31.26
N ILE A 73 -0.04 -5.87 30.29
CA ILE A 73 -1.08 -6.63 29.59
C ILE A 73 -0.45 -7.59 28.57
N LYS A 74 0.58 -7.17 27.86
CA LYS A 74 1.36 -8.07 27.00
C LYS A 74 1.95 -9.22 27.79
N HIS A 75 2.45 -8.96 29.01
CA HIS A 75 2.94 -10.02 29.90
C HIS A 75 1.84 -11.02 30.26
N VAL A 76 0.65 -10.54 30.67
CA VAL A 76 -0.49 -11.41 31.02
C VAL A 76 -0.93 -12.25 29.82
N ILE A 77 -0.94 -11.69 28.61
CA ILE A 77 -1.24 -12.44 27.39
C ILE A 77 -0.18 -13.54 27.14
N ARG A 78 1.12 -13.27 27.37
CA ARG A 78 2.20 -14.25 27.18
C ARG A 78 2.09 -15.46 28.09
N ILE A 79 1.72 -15.25 29.35
CA ILE A 79 1.71 -16.32 30.37
C ILE A 79 0.38 -17.08 30.47
N ASN A 80 -0.69 -16.58 29.86
CA ASN A 80 -2.01 -17.22 29.91
C ASN A 80 -2.33 -17.84 28.55
N PRO A 81 -2.42 -19.21 28.44
CA PRO A 81 -2.62 -19.90 27.16
C PRO A 81 -3.90 -19.49 26.43
N ASP A 82 -5.00 -19.23 27.16
CA ASP A 82 -6.27 -18.84 26.53
C ASP A 82 -6.23 -17.41 25.98
N LEU A 83 -5.62 -16.51 26.73
CA LEU A 83 -5.40 -15.14 26.28
C LEU A 83 -4.36 -15.09 25.14
N HIS A 84 -3.32 -15.92 25.21
CA HIS A 84 -2.33 -16.03 24.15
C HIS A 84 -2.95 -16.53 22.84
N ARG A 85 -3.79 -17.57 22.89
CA ARG A 85 -4.51 -18.04 21.70
C ARG A 85 -5.40 -16.96 21.08
N ARG A 86 -6.02 -16.11 21.92
CA ARG A 86 -6.97 -15.08 21.49
C ARG A 86 -6.32 -13.75 21.10
N PHE A 87 -5.25 -13.36 21.76
CA PHE A 87 -4.61 -12.04 21.66
C PHE A 87 -3.11 -12.10 21.40
N GLY A 88 -2.52 -13.28 21.24
CA GLY A 88 -1.08 -13.46 21.08
C GLY A 88 -0.50 -12.70 19.87
N SER A 89 -1.28 -12.60 18.78
CA SER A 89 -0.89 -11.80 17.61
C SER A 89 -0.73 -10.30 17.89
N LEU A 90 -1.26 -9.81 19.02
CA LEU A 90 -1.08 -8.42 19.45
C LEU A 90 0.23 -8.19 20.21
N LEU A 91 0.92 -9.25 20.62
CA LEU A 91 2.21 -9.17 21.29
C LEU A 91 3.34 -8.79 20.32
N ASP A 92 3.15 -9.11 19.02
CA ASP A 92 4.08 -8.83 17.95
C ASP A 92 3.84 -7.41 17.34
N ALA A 93 2.82 -6.69 17.86
CA ALA A 93 2.52 -5.34 17.46
C ALA A 93 3.68 -4.40 17.85
N GLY A 94 4.28 -3.76 16.85
CA GLY A 94 5.38 -2.81 17.03
C GLY A 94 6.77 -3.34 16.69
N ASN A 95 6.92 -4.63 16.28
CA ASN A 95 8.20 -5.25 15.92
C ASN A 95 8.15 -6.05 14.60
N GLN A 96 7.15 -5.83 13.76
CA GLN A 96 7.09 -6.54 12.49
C GLN A 96 8.12 -5.99 11.51
N THR A 97 8.83 -6.90 10.86
CA THR A 97 9.64 -6.64 9.66
C THR A 97 9.36 -7.74 8.66
N GLY A 98 9.51 -7.45 7.38
CA GLY A 98 9.31 -8.44 6.34
C GLY A 98 10.04 -8.07 5.06
N THR A 99 10.23 -9.08 4.23
CA THR A 99 10.74 -8.92 2.87
C THR A 99 9.89 -9.73 1.93
N ALA A 100 9.54 -9.16 0.79
CA ALA A 100 8.91 -9.87 -0.31
C ALA A 100 9.70 -9.66 -1.59
N VAL A 101 9.80 -10.70 -2.42
CA VAL A 101 10.44 -10.60 -3.73
C VAL A 101 9.56 -9.77 -4.66
N ALA A 102 10.16 -8.80 -5.36
CA ALA A 102 9.55 -8.05 -6.45
C ALA A 102 9.96 -8.72 -7.77
N THR A 103 9.05 -9.44 -8.40
CA THR A 103 9.32 -10.17 -9.63
C THR A 103 8.86 -9.32 -10.81
N PRO A 104 9.76 -8.97 -11.77
CA PRO A 104 9.38 -8.22 -12.97
C PRO A 104 8.59 -9.08 -13.95
N SER A 105 7.69 -8.47 -14.71
CA SER A 105 7.05 -9.10 -15.83
C SER A 105 8.05 -9.43 -16.95
N PRO A 106 7.82 -10.50 -17.73
CA PRO A 106 8.73 -10.89 -18.81
C PRO A 106 8.89 -9.81 -19.89
N GLY A 107 10.12 -9.64 -20.37
CA GLY A 107 10.44 -8.78 -21.51
C GLY A 107 10.79 -7.35 -21.14
N ALA A 108 9.80 -6.52 -20.79
CA ALA A 108 10.02 -5.07 -20.63
C ALA A 108 10.05 -4.57 -19.17
N ASP A 109 9.87 -5.46 -18.18
CA ASP A 109 9.66 -5.07 -16.77
C ASP A 109 8.54 -4.01 -16.66
N SER A 110 7.40 -4.27 -17.30
CA SER A 110 6.27 -3.34 -17.34
C SER A 110 5.56 -3.20 -15.99
N GLU A 111 5.75 -4.17 -15.12
CA GLU A 111 5.23 -4.20 -13.77
C GLU A 111 6.07 -5.14 -12.88
N TYR A 112 5.86 -5.05 -11.57
CA TYR A 112 6.47 -5.94 -10.58
C TYR A 112 5.41 -6.52 -9.65
N VAL A 113 5.38 -7.85 -9.54
CA VAL A 113 4.49 -8.53 -8.61
C VAL A 113 5.24 -9.06 -7.39
N LEU A 114 4.54 -9.12 -6.28
CA LEU A 114 5.01 -9.75 -5.05
C LEU A 114 3.98 -10.79 -4.58
N PRO A 115 4.41 -11.89 -3.93
CA PRO A 115 3.49 -12.85 -3.37
C PRO A 115 2.84 -12.29 -2.10
N ILE A 116 1.52 -12.18 -2.10
CA ILE A 116 0.76 -11.95 -0.88
C ILE A 116 0.00 -13.22 -0.49
N LYS A 117 -0.26 -13.39 0.79
CA LYS A 117 -1.05 -14.51 1.33
C LYS A 117 -2.32 -13.96 1.94
N ILE A 118 -3.47 -14.49 1.48
CA ILE A 118 -4.79 -14.08 1.96
C ILE A 118 -5.51 -15.30 2.55
N GLY A 119 -6.13 -15.10 3.72
CA GLY A 119 -6.98 -16.08 4.35
C GLY A 119 -6.28 -17.08 5.26
N THR A 120 -7.09 -18.01 5.80
CA THR A 120 -6.66 -19.12 6.66
C THR A 120 -7.42 -20.39 6.28
N PRO A 121 -6.78 -21.40 5.69
CA PRO A 121 -5.35 -21.45 5.30
C PRO A 121 -4.99 -20.39 4.26
N PRO A 122 -3.69 -19.99 4.17
CA PRO A 122 -3.30 -18.90 3.29
C PRO A 122 -3.34 -19.31 1.81
N GLN A 123 -3.92 -18.45 1.00
CA GLN A 123 -3.93 -18.50 -0.46
C GLN A 123 -2.91 -17.49 -0.98
N THR A 124 -1.97 -17.93 -1.81
CA THR A 124 -0.90 -17.05 -2.32
C THR A 124 -1.25 -16.54 -3.70
N LEU A 125 -1.24 -15.21 -3.85
CA LEU A 125 -1.51 -14.53 -5.12
C LEU A 125 -0.32 -13.62 -5.49
N PRO A 126 0.09 -13.58 -6.77
CA PRO A 126 1.02 -12.57 -7.28
C PRO A 126 0.27 -11.25 -7.47
N ILE A 127 0.65 -10.21 -6.76
CA ILE A 127 -0.06 -8.92 -6.74
C ILE A 127 0.90 -7.79 -7.08
N ASN A 128 0.46 -6.84 -7.91
CA ASN A 128 1.19 -5.61 -8.17
C ASN A 128 1.10 -4.69 -6.93
N LEU A 129 2.24 -4.23 -6.39
CA LEU A 129 2.27 -3.22 -5.34
C LEU A 129 2.27 -1.85 -6.00
N ASP A 130 1.20 -1.10 -5.80
CA ASP A 130 0.90 0.15 -6.46
C ASP A 130 0.89 1.32 -5.47
N THR A 131 1.91 2.18 -5.52
CA THR A 131 1.97 3.38 -4.69
C THR A 131 1.13 4.54 -5.25
N GLY A 132 0.53 4.38 -6.42
CA GLY A 132 -0.38 5.33 -7.07
C GLY A 132 -1.85 5.12 -6.73
N SER A 133 -2.22 4.04 -6.03
CA SER A 133 -3.62 3.78 -5.62
C SER A 133 -3.75 3.32 -4.17
N SER A 134 -5.00 3.15 -3.68
CA SER A 134 -5.28 2.89 -2.26
C SER A 134 -6.21 1.69 -2.02
N ASP A 135 -6.41 0.85 -3.01
CA ASP A 135 -7.33 -0.29 -2.94
C ASP A 135 -6.53 -1.60 -2.98
N LEU A 136 -6.82 -2.54 -2.07
CA LEU A 136 -6.35 -3.91 -2.20
C LEU A 136 -7.46 -4.73 -2.84
N TRP A 137 -7.40 -4.89 -4.15
CA TRP A 137 -8.35 -5.73 -4.85
C TRP A 137 -7.68 -6.93 -5.52
N VAL A 138 -8.44 -8.02 -5.67
CA VAL A 138 -7.95 -9.29 -6.22
C VAL A 138 -8.99 -9.95 -7.11
N PHE A 139 -8.54 -10.69 -8.11
CA PHE A 139 -9.35 -11.70 -8.76
C PHE A 139 -9.78 -12.76 -7.74
N SER A 140 -11.02 -13.23 -7.85
CA SER A 140 -11.60 -14.14 -6.88
C SER A 140 -12.61 -15.10 -7.50
N THR A 141 -13.18 -15.97 -6.69
CA THR A 141 -14.32 -16.80 -7.08
C THR A 141 -15.59 -15.99 -7.35
N ASP A 142 -15.63 -14.70 -6.98
CA ASP A 142 -16.74 -13.79 -7.31
C ASP A 142 -16.57 -13.13 -8.70
N THR A 143 -15.38 -13.20 -9.30
CA THR A 143 -15.09 -12.62 -10.62
C THR A 143 -15.79 -13.43 -11.71
N TYR A 144 -16.40 -12.75 -12.68
CA TYR A 144 -17.01 -13.42 -13.84
C TYR A 144 -16.02 -14.38 -14.49
N PRO A 145 -16.36 -15.67 -14.62
CA PRO A 145 -15.42 -16.69 -15.15
C PRO A 145 -14.84 -16.36 -16.52
N SER A 146 -15.58 -15.64 -17.36
CA SER A 146 -15.11 -15.19 -18.68
C SER A 146 -14.00 -14.13 -18.62
N GLN A 147 -13.79 -13.51 -17.45
CA GLN A 147 -12.77 -12.49 -17.24
C GLN A 147 -11.53 -13.01 -16.51
N VAL A 148 -11.53 -14.28 -16.11
CA VAL A 148 -10.36 -14.95 -15.50
C VAL A 148 -9.64 -15.73 -16.58
N GLN A 149 -8.47 -15.25 -17.01
CA GLN A 149 -7.70 -15.81 -18.12
C GLN A 149 -6.47 -16.60 -17.64
N GLY A 150 -6.46 -17.06 -16.38
CA GLY A 150 -5.37 -17.83 -15.79
C GLY A 150 -4.73 -17.18 -14.56
N GLN A 151 -5.23 -16.03 -14.13
CA GLN A 151 -4.82 -15.40 -12.88
C GLN A 151 -5.09 -16.34 -11.70
N ALA A 152 -4.24 -16.28 -10.68
CA ALA A 152 -4.54 -16.91 -9.40
C ALA A 152 -5.72 -16.17 -8.74
N ILE A 153 -6.69 -16.90 -8.21
CA ILE A 153 -7.91 -16.33 -7.65
C ILE A 153 -7.99 -16.55 -6.15
N TYR A 154 -8.47 -15.56 -5.43
CA TYR A 154 -8.85 -15.67 -4.03
C TYR A 154 -10.21 -16.35 -3.89
N ASN A 155 -10.30 -17.36 -3.03
CA ASN A 155 -11.56 -18.00 -2.67
C ASN A 155 -11.93 -17.66 -1.22
N PRO A 156 -12.81 -16.68 -0.97
CA PRO A 156 -13.22 -16.33 0.39
C PRO A 156 -13.93 -17.49 1.10
N GLY A 157 -14.63 -18.36 0.36
CA GLY A 157 -15.29 -19.54 0.93
C GLY A 157 -14.34 -20.63 1.45
N ALA A 158 -13.07 -20.62 1.02
CA ALA A 158 -12.01 -21.50 1.50
C ALA A 158 -11.21 -20.92 2.68
N SER A 159 -11.54 -19.71 3.14
CA SER A 159 -10.87 -19.07 4.28
C SER A 159 -11.75 -19.08 5.53
N ASN A 160 -11.22 -19.65 6.62
CA ASN A 160 -11.89 -19.66 7.93
C ASN A 160 -11.91 -18.29 8.62
N THR A 161 -11.15 -17.29 8.09
CA THR A 161 -11.05 -15.94 8.64
C THR A 161 -11.72 -14.88 7.76
N SER A 162 -12.25 -15.29 6.61
CA SER A 162 -12.98 -14.43 5.70
C SER A 162 -14.35 -14.02 6.27
N VAL A 163 -14.64 -12.72 6.22
CA VAL A 163 -15.95 -12.17 6.63
C VAL A 163 -16.42 -11.17 5.61
N ARG A 164 -17.49 -11.50 4.88
CA ARG A 164 -18.12 -10.59 3.93
C ARG A 164 -18.62 -9.33 4.62
N GLN A 165 -18.33 -8.18 4.03
CA GLN A 165 -18.77 -6.87 4.52
C GLN A 165 -20.04 -6.45 3.75
N ASN A 166 -21.20 -6.83 4.27
CA ASN A 166 -22.47 -6.49 3.64
C ASN A 166 -22.69 -4.97 3.59
N GLY A 167 -23.16 -4.48 2.44
CA GLY A 167 -23.39 -3.06 2.21
C GLY A 167 -22.16 -2.27 1.78
N LEU A 168 -20.97 -2.89 1.71
CA LEU A 168 -19.78 -2.30 1.12
C LEU A 168 -19.60 -2.75 -0.32
N SER A 169 -19.28 -1.81 -1.20
CA SER A 169 -18.88 -2.04 -2.59
C SER A 169 -17.76 -1.09 -2.98
N TRP A 170 -17.09 -1.38 -4.07
CA TRP A 170 -16.01 -0.55 -4.58
C TRP A 170 -16.04 -0.48 -6.11
N VAL A 171 -15.51 0.60 -6.63
CA VAL A 171 -15.29 0.81 -8.07
C VAL A 171 -14.04 1.64 -8.21
N ILE A 172 -13.06 1.14 -8.94
CA ILE A 172 -11.85 1.89 -9.29
C ILE A 172 -11.76 2.08 -10.79
N LYS A 173 -11.25 3.23 -11.19
CA LYS A 173 -10.90 3.54 -12.58
C LYS A 173 -9.50 4.14 -12.59
N TYR A 174 -8.61 3.56 -13.37
CA TYR A 174 -7.22 3.96 -13.51
C TYR A 174 -7.02 5.02 -14.61
N GLY A 175 -5.85 5.65 -14.63
CA GLY A 175 -5.52 6.71 -15.56
C GLY A 175 -5.46 6.25 -17.03
N ASP A 176 -5.18 4.99 -17.27
CA ASP A 176 -5.20 4.35 -18.61
C ASP A 176 -6.60 3.99 -19.12
N GLY A 177 -7.62 4.21 -18.30
CA GLY A 177 -9.03 3.89 -18.59
C GLY A 177 -9.46 2.50 -18.13
N SER A 178 -8.55 1.65 -17.69
CA SER A 178 -8.89 0.34 -17.11
C SER A 178 -9.69 0.51 -15.81
N SER A 179 -10.46 -0.51 -15.45
CA SER A 179 -11.37 -0.43 -14.30
C SER A 179 -11.68 -1.80 -13.71
N ALA A 180 -12.00 -1.80 -12.42
CA ALA A 180 -12.49 -2.95 -11.69
C ALA A 180 -13.56 -2.53 -10.68
N ASN A 181 -14.44 -3.45 -10.31
CA ASN A 181 -15.46 -3.23 -9.29
C ASN A 181 -15.82 -4.52 -8.57
N GLY A 182 -16.43 -4.41 -7.41
CA GLY A 182 -16.82 -5.61 -6.68
C GLY A 182 -17.33 -5.34 -5.25
N ILE A 183 -17.11 -6.35 -4.43
CA ILE A 183 -17.56 -6.44 -3.05
C ILE A 183 -16.37 -6.55 -2.11
N VAL A 184 -16.60 -6.44 -0.80
CA VAL A 184 -15.53 -6.36 0.19
C VAL A 184 -15.64 -7.50 1.19
N TYR A 185 -14.52 -8.14 1.46
CA TYR A 185 -14.32 -9.05 2.59
C TYR A 185 -13.32 -8.45 3.58
N LYS A 186 -13.39 -8.88 4.82
CA LYS A 186 -12.24 -8.78 5.75
C LYS A 186 -11.63 -10.14 5.89
N ASP A 187 -10.30 -10.19 5.75
CA ASP A 187 -9.57 -11.43 5.93
C ASP A 187 -8.13 -11.13 6.42
N ARG A 188 -7.42 -12.17 6.82
CA ARG A 188 -6.00 -12.09 7.14
C ARG A 188 -5.22 -11.87 5.84
N VAL A 189 -4.36 -10.85 5.83
CA VAL A 189 -3.40 -10.59 4.74
C VAL A 189 -1.99 -10.61 5.32
N GLN A 190 -1.07 -11.30 4.63
CA GLN A 190 0.32 -11.42 5.01
C GLN A 190 1.24 -11.15 3.82
N ILE A 191 2.28 -10.35 4.04
CA ILE A 191 3.33 -10.02 3.06
C ILE A 191 4.69 -10.25 3.73
N GLY A 192 5.47 -11.21 3.22
CA GLY A 192 6.66 -11.66 3.94
C GLY A 192 6.31 -12.12 5.35
N ASN A 193 6.93 -11.50 6.36
CA ASN A 193 6.63 -11.76 7.78
C ASN A 193 5.69 -10.73 8.41
N THR A 194 5.26 -9.69 7.65
CA THR A 194 4.26 -8.74 8.14
C THR A 194 2.85 -9.26 7.88
N PHE A 195 1.89 -8.95 8.76
CA PHE A 195 0.50 -9.37 8.57
C PHE A 195 -0.49 -8.44 9.26
N PHE A 196 -1.73 -8.47 8.77
CA PHE A 196 -2.87 -7.86 9.44
C PHE A 196 -4.09 -8.82 9.36
N ASN A 197 -4.74 -9.06 10.49
CA ASN A 197 -5.74 -10.14 10.60
C ASN A 197 -7.12 -9.80 10.05
N THR A 198 -7.41 -8.52 9.81
CA THR A 198 -8.74 -8.03 9.39
C THR A 198 -8.62 -6.98 8.30
N GLN A 199 -7.72 -7.22 7.33
CA GLN A 199 -7.55 -6.36 6.17
C GLN A 199 -8.79 -6.42 5.28
N SER A 200 -9.22 -5.27 4.77
CA SER A 200 -10.23 -5.21 3.72
C SER A 200 -9.64 -5.70 2.41
N VAL A 201 -10.19 -6.79 1.90
CA VAL A 201 -9.87 -7.40 0.61
C VAL A 201 -11.04 -7.13 -0.32
N GLU A 202 -10.80 -6.42 -1.36
CA GLU A 202 -11.75 -6.02 -2.37
C GLU A 202 -11.81 -7.11 -3.45
N SER A 203 -12.85 -7.94 -3.38
CA SER A 203 -13.07 -9.05 -4.30
C SER A 203 -13.68 -8.52 -5.60
N ALA A 204 -12.98 -8.66 -6.72
CA ALA A 204 -13.48 -8.22 -8.01
C ALA A 204 -14.64 -9.09 -8.48
N ILE A 205 -15.73 -8.46 -8.92
CA ILE A 205 -16.83 -9.10 -9.67
C ILE A 205 -16.59 -8.92 -11.16
N GLN A 206 -16.18 -7.70 -11.56
CA GLN A 206 -15.97 -7.34 -12.95
C GLN A 206 -14.69 -6.51 -13.10
N VAL A 207 -13.94 -6.79 -14.14
CA VAL A 207 -12.74 -6.06 -14.55
C VAL A 207 -12.84 -5.67 -16.02
N SER A 208 -12.12 -4.64 -16.47
CA SER A 208 -11.99 -4.30 -17.89
C SER A 208 -11.18 -5.34 -18.66
N ALA A 209 -11.27 -5.32 -19.98
CA ALA A 209 -10.53 -6.25 -20.85
C ALA A 209 -9.02 -6.19 -20.62
N ASP A 210 -8.45 -4.99 -20.53
CA ASP A 210 -7.01 -4.80 -20.34
C ASP A 210 -6.52 -5.46 -19.02
N ILE A 211 -7.32 -5.38 -17.96
CA ILE A 211 -7.02 -6.08 -16.68
C ILE A 211 -7.22 -7.59 -16.83
N SER A 212 -8.27 -8.03 -17.54
CA SER A 212 -8.53 -9.46 -17.78
C SER A 212 -7.42 -10.10 -18.60
N ASP A 213 -6.84 -9.39 -19.55
CA ASP A 213 -5.78 -9.86 -20.45
C ASP A 213 -4.39 -9.89 -19.78
N ASP A 214 -4.23 -9.16 -18.66
CA ASP A 214 -3.04 -9.28 -17.83
C ASP A 214 -3.10 -10.55 -16.98
N THR A 215 -2.34 -11.56 -17.38
CA THR A 215 -2.26 -12.84 -16.67
C THR A 215 -1.09 -12.92 -15.70
N PHE A 216 -0.26 -11.87 -15.61
CA PHE A 216 0.92 -11.84 -14.75
C PHE A 216 0.58 -11.41 -13.31
N SER A 217 -0.36 -10.48 -13.15
CA SER A 217 -0.88 -10.01 -11.87
C SER A 217 -2.26 -10.63 -11.56
N SER A 218 -2.53 -10.86 -10.28
CA SER A 218 -3.83 -11.34 -9.78
C SER A 218 -4.61 -10.26 -9.04
N GLY A 219 -4.21 -8.99 -9.18
CA GLY A 219 -4.80 -7.82 -8.56
C GLY A 219 -3.77 -6.78 -8.16
N ILE A 220 -4.22 -5.78 -7.44
CA ILE A 220 -3.42 -4.62 -7.06
C ILE A 220 -3.46 -4.43 -5.54
N LEU A 221 -2.29 -4.17 -4.94
CA LEU A 221 -2.13 -3.75 -3.54
C LEU A 221 -1.81 -2.26 -3.51
N GLY A 222 -2.82 -1.44 -3.33
CA GLY A 222 -2.66 0.01 -3.21
C GLY A 222 -1.87 0.40 -1.95
N ALA A 223 -0.81 1.18 -2.15
CA ALA A 223 0.13 1.62 -1.12
C ALA A 223 0.18 3.15 -0.94
N ALA A 224 -0.78 3.88 -1.48
CA ALA A 224 -1.03 5.28 -1.20
C ALA A 224 -1.82 5.45 0.12
N ALA A 225 -2.16 6.67 0.51
CA ALA A 225 -2.92 6.92 1.74
C ALA A 225 -4.37 6.44 1.63
N SER A 226 -4.95 5.95 2.73
CA SER A 226 -6.33 5.42 2.79
C SER A 226 -7.41 6.43 2.39
N THR A 227 -7.09 7.73 2.37
CA THR A 227 -7.99 8.77 1.87
C THR A 227 -8.33 8.61 0.37
N GLY A 228 -7.48 7.89 -0.39
CA GLY A 228 -7.71 7.54 -1.78
C GLY A 228 -8.62 6.33 -2.00
N ASN A 229 -8.88 5.49 -0.98
CA ASN A 229 -9.65 4.25 -1.11
C ASN A 229 -11.06 4.47 -1.68
N THR A 230 -11.48 3.58 -2.58
CA THR A 230 -12.72 3.72 -3.35
C THR A 230 -13.94 3.05 -2.73
N VAL A 231 -13.79 2.25 -1.67
CA VAL A 231 -14.91 1.56 -1.01
C VAL A 231 -15.95 2.54 -0.50
N ARG A 232 -17.24 2.22 -0.72
CA ARG A 232 -18.40 3.02 -0.28
C ARG A 232 -19.39 2.13 0.49
N PRO A 233 -20.17 2.69 1.42
CA PRO A 233 -20.20 4.11 1.83
C PRO A 233 -19.01 4.52 2.70
N THR A 234 -18.23 3.58 3.23
CA THR A 234 -17.11 3.87 4.16
C THR A 234 -15.80 3.40 3.57
N LYS A 235 -14.88 4.35 3.33
CA LYS A 235 -13.51 4.06 2.89
C LYS A 235 -12.81 3.10 3.84
N GLN A 236 -12.00 2.21 3.30
CA GLN A 236 -11.23 1.24 4.07
C GLN A 236 -9.76 1.66 4.17
N LYS A 237 -9.08 1.17 5.20
CA LYS A 237 -7.65 1.41 5.35
C LYS A 237 -6.85 0.52 4.43
N THR A 238 -5.81 1.09 3.81
CA THR A 238 -4.80 0.33 3.08
C THR A 238 -4.07 -0.63 4.02
N TYR A 239 -3.41 -1.63 3.46
CA TYR A 239 -2.59 -2.57 4.25
C TYR A 239 -1.54 -1.82 5.08
N PHE A 240 -0.84 -0.86 4.47
CA PHE A 240 0.20 -0.09 5.15
C PHE A 240 -0.35 0.80 6.26
N ASP A 241 -1.49 1.45 6.06
CA ASP A 241 -2.13 2.22 7.14
C ASP A 241 -2.58 1.35 8.31
N ASN A 242 -2.84 0.08 8.07
CA ASN A 242 -3.19 -0.88 9.13
C ASN A 242 -1.96 -1.41 9.88
N ILE A 243 -0.82 -1.60 9.20
CA ILE A 243 0.37 -2.22 9.80
C ILE A 243 1.46 -1.22 10.22
N LYS A 244 1.45 0.04 9.76
CA LYS A 244 2.54 1.00 9.98
C LYS A 244 2.96 1.14 11.45
N ASP A 245 1.99 1.12 12.37
CA ASP A 245 2.24 1.20 13.81
C ASP A 245 2.71 -0.13 14.42
N GLN A 246 2.67 -1.21 13.62
CA GLN A 246 3.16 -2.54 13.98
C GLN A 246 4.55 -2.81 13.40
N LEU A 247 5.02 -1.98 12.47
CA LEU A 247 6.36 -2.10 11.91
C LEU A 247 7.42 -1.54 12.86
N VAL A 248 8.64 -2.08 12.80
CA VAL A 248 9.81 -1.53 13.55
C VAL A 248 10.05 -0.07 13.16
N LYS A 249 9.96 0.24 11.86
CA LYS A 249 9.90 1.60 11.33
C LYS A 249 8.65 1.71 10.45
N PRO A 250 7.86 2.79 10.53
CA PRO A 250 6.62 2.96 9.78
C PRO A 250 6.88 3.29 8.31
N LEU A 251 7.61 2.42 7.61
CA LEU A 251 8.03 2.59 6.22
C LEU A 251 8.13 1.25 5.49
N PHE A 252 8.15 1.32 4.16
CA PHE A 252 8.66 0.25 3.32
C PHE A 252 9.64 0.80 2.28
N THR A 253 10.42 -0.10 1.67
CA THR A 253 11.38 0.26 0.61
C THR A 253 11.09 -0.53 -0.65
N ALA A 254 11.36 0.07 -1.81
CA ALA A 254 11.30 -0.58 -3.11
C ALA A 254 12.72 -0.62 -3.72
N ASN A 255 13.21 -1.83 -3.95
CA ASN A 255 14.47 -2.11 -4.63
C ASN A 255 14.20 -2.91 -5.90
N LEU A 256 13.50 -2.28 -6.86
CA LEU A 256 13.20 -2.88 -8.16
C LEU A 256 14.48 -3.00 -8.99
N LYS A 257 14.58 -4.00 -9.85
CA LYS A 257 15.77 -4.26 -10.67
C LYS A 257 15.39 -4.54 -12.12
N LYS A 258 16.15 -4.01 -13.06
CA LYS A 258 15.92 -4.26 -14.49
C LYS A 258 16.21 -5.72 -14.82
N GLY A 259 15.23 -6.41 -15.43
CA GLY A 259 15.37 -7.77 -15.98
C GLY A 259 15.59 -8.88 -14.95
N LYS A 260 15.44 -8.60 -13.66
CA LYS A 260 15.66 -9.59 -12.60
C LYS A 260 14.87 -9.27 -11.34
N PRO A 261 14.61 -10.25 -10.47
CA PRO A 261 13.92 -10.01 -9.22
C PRO A 261 14.63 -8.99 -8.34
N GLY A 262 13.87 -8.04 -7.81
CA GLY A 262 14.19 -7.12 -6.74
C GLY A 262 13.52 -7.54 -5.44
N ASN A 263 13.24 -6.57 -4.58
CA ASN A 263 12.53 -6.82 -3.32
C ASN A 263 11.89 -5.56 -2.77
N TYR A 264 10.85 -5.77 -1.96
CA TYR A 264 10.31 -4.79 -1.03
C TYR A 264 10.67 -5.19 0.39
N ASN A 265 11.14 -4.24 1.21
CA ASN A 265 11.36 -4.46 2.64
C ASN A 265 10.37 -3.62 3.45
N PHE A 266 9.79 -4.23 4.47
CA PHE A 266 8.78 -3.60 5.34
C PHE A 266 9.35 -3.45 6.74
N GLY A 267 9.29 -2.24 7.28
CA GLY A 267 9.73 -1.94 8.64
C GLY A 267 11.22 -1.69 8.82
N TYR A 268 12.03 -1.75 7.76
CA TYR A 268 13.47 -1.49 7.83
C TYR A 268 14.06 -1.04 6.49
N ILE A 269 15.26 -0.46 6.56
CA ILE A 269 16.07 -0.05 5.41
C ILE A 269 17.32 -0.93 5.38
N ASN A 270 17.56 -1.62 4.27
CA ASN A 270 18.76 -2.42 4.08
C ASN A 270 19.85 -1.59 3.39
N ALA A 271 20.90 -1.24 4.13
CA ALA A 271 21.97 -0.39 3.64
C ALA A 271 22.80 -1.01 2.49
N SER A 272 22.70 -2.32 2.26
CA SER A 272 23.39 -2.99 1.15
C SER A 272 22.69 -2.80 -0.21
N GLU A 273 21.49 -2.23 -0.25
CA GLU A 273 20.65 -2.11 -1.44
C GLU A 273 20.82 -0.78 -2.18
N TYR A 274 21.58 0.16 -1.61
CA TYR A 274 21.82 1.48 -2.21
C TYR A 274 23.25 1.96 -1.96
N THR A 275 23.60 3.08 -2.61
CA THR A 275 24.90 3.73 -2.46
C THR A 275 24.72 5.20 -2.07
N GLY A 276 25.63 5.71 -1.24
CA GLY A 276 25.58 7.09 -0.76
C GLY A 276 24.49 7.31 0.30
N ALA A 277 24.05 8.54 0.45
CA ALA A 277 23.00 8.93 1.39
C ALA A 277 21.61 8.90 0.72
N ILE A 278 20.58 8.54 1.50
CA ILE A 278 19.19 8.68 1.06
C ILE A 278 18.79 10.15 1.18
N GLN A 279 18.32 10.73 0.07
CA GLN A 279 17.74 12.05 0.07
C GLN A 279 16.22 11.95 0.22
N TYR A 280 15.68 12.60 1.23
CA TYR A 280 14.24 12.64 1.51
C TYR A 280 13.61 13.93 0.97
N ALA A 281 12.41 13.80 0.45
CA ALA A 281 11.51 14.88 0.05
C ALA A 281 10.18 14.75 0.78
N ALA A 282 9.67 15.86 1.32
CA ALA A 282 8.32 15.89 1.91
C ALA A 282 7.26 15.63 0.82
N ILE A 283 6.24 14.84 1.16
CA ILE A 283 5.11 14.63 0.26
C ILE A 283 4.09 15.77 0.37
N ASN A 284 3.28 15.94 -0.68
CA ASN A 284 2.13 16.83 -0.65
C ASN A 284 1.12 16.34 0.41
N PRO A 285 0.84 17.11 1.48
CA PRO A 285 -0.03 16.65 2.54
C PRO A 285 -1.53 16.66 2.16
N ASN A 286 -1.89 17.29 1.05
CA ASN A 286 -3.28 17.50 0.64
C ASN A 286 -3.85 16.40 -0.26
N GLY A 287 -3.01 15.44 -0.68
CA GLY A 287 -3.39 14.33 -1.54
C GLY A 287 -3.12 12.96 -0.91
N PRO A 288 -3.66 11.88 -1.49
CA PRO A 288 -3.36 10.53 -1.04
C PRO A 288 -2.02 10.00 -1.54
N LEU A 289 -1.44 10.63 -2.58
CA LEU A 289 -0.32 10.09 -3.35
C LEU A 289 1.04 10.48 -2.74
N TRP A 290 2.09 9.76 -3.12
CA TRP A 290 3.47 10.04 -2.79
C TRP A 290 4.04 11.14 -3.72
N GLU A 291 3.35 12.29 -3.76
CA GLU A 291 3.68 13.45 -4.58
C GLU A 291 4.77 14.28 -3.92
N ILE A 292 5.85 14.54 -4.66
CA ILE A 292 7.00 15.32 -4.22
C ILE A 292 7.31 16.45 -5.21
N SER A 293 8.04 17.46 -4.77
CA SER A 293 8.58 18.51 -5.63
C SER A 293 9.98 18.13 -6.10
N VAL A 294 10.15 18.04 -7.41
CA VAL A 294 11.43 17.80 -8.09
C VAL A 294 12.02 19.14 -8.52
N GLY A 295 13.27 19.43 -8.12
CA GLY A 295 13.89 20.76 -8.30
C GLY A 295 14.46 21.01 -9.71
N GLY A 296 14.53 19.98 -10.56
CA GLY A 296 15.04 20.13 -11.92
C GLY A 296 15.56 18.82 -12.50
N TYR A 297 16.26 18.92 -13.62
CA TYR A 297 16.71 17.75 -14.37
C TYR A 297 18.06 17.96 -15.05
N ARG A 298 18.65 16.89 -15.52
CA ARG A 298 19.80 16.86 -16.41
C ARG A 298 19.62 15.73 -17.43
N VAL A 299 20.07 16.00 -18.66
CA VAL A 299 20.16 15.00 -19.74
C VAL A 299 21.62 14.83 -20.12
N GLY A 300 22.11 13.59 -20.14
CA GLY A 300 23.50 13.27 -20.45
C GLY A 300 24.36 13.01 -19.20
N SER A 301 25.68 13.07 -19.38
CA SER A 301 26.68 12.74 -18.34
C SER A 301 26.70 13.77 -17.17
N ASN A 302 27.51 13.47 -16.16
CA ASN A 302 27.70 14.35 -15.00
C ASN A 302 28.25 15.74 -15.37
N ASP A 303 28.96 15.87 -16.50
CA ASP A 303 29.51 17.12 -17.00
C ASP A 303 28.46 17.97 -17.70
N THR A 304 27.29 17.44 -17.98
CA THR A 304 26.18 18.19 -18.59
C THR A 304 25.52 19.11 -17.56
N ARG A 305 25.14 20.31 -18.01
CA ARG A 305 24.53 21.33 -17.14
C ARG A 305 23.19 20.79 -16.54
N TYR A 306 23.06 20.92 -15.22
CA TYR A 306 21.79 20.76 -14.54
C TYR A 306 20.87 21.96 -14.80
N VAL A 307 19.62 21.70 -15.16
CA VAL A 307 18.58 22.70 -15.41
C VAL A 307 17.67 22.78 -14.20
N ALA A 308 17.68 23.91 -13.51
CA ALA A 308 16.73 24.18 -12.43
C ALA A 308 15.35 24.43 -13.04
N ARG A 309 14.44 23.50 -12.86
CA ARG A 309 13.08 23.51 -13.37
C ARG A 309 12.20 22.71 -12.41
N VAL A 310 11.51 23.41 -11.52
CA VAL A 310 10.64 22.77 -10.50
C VAL A 310 9.41 22.17 -11.18
N TRP A 311 9.06 20.94 -10.79
CA TRP A 311 7.86 20.22 -11.20
C TRP A 311 7.45 19.21 -10.13
N ASN A 312 6.18 18.89 -10.05
CA ASN A 312 5.69 17.87 -9.12
C ASN A 312 5.68 16.50 -9.80
N ALA A 313 6.01 15.47 -9.05
CA ALA A 313 5.91 14.09 -9.51
C ALA A 313 5.48 13.17 -8.37
N ILE A 314 4.75 12.12 -8.71
CA ILE A 314 4.50 11.00 -7.78
C ILE A 314 5.55 9.92 -7.97
N ALA A 315 5.95 9.27 -6.86
CA ALA A 315 6.71 8.02 -6.92
C ALA A 315 5.72 6.87 -6.99
N ASP A 316 5.68 6.18 -8.12
CA ASP A 316 4.59 5.24 -8.43
C ASP A 316 5.11 3.90 -8.96
N THR A 317 4.98 2.85 -8.12
CA THR A 317 5.35 1.47 -8.46
C THR A 317 4.27 0.73 -9.26
N GLY A 318 3.12 1.33 -9.48
CA GLY A 318 2.04 0.85 -10.34
C GLY A 318 2.10 1.39 -11.76
N THR A 319 3.01 2.33 -12.05
CA THR A 319 3.20 2.90 -13.38
C THR A 319 4.55 2.52 -13.96
N THR A 320 4.58 2.01 -15.19
CA THR A 320 5.83 1.60 -15.86
C THR A 320 6.73 2.78 -16.24
N LEU A 321 6.14 3.79 -16.90
CA LEU A 321 6.89 4.85 -17.58
C LEU A 321 7.30 5.98 -16.63
N LEU A 322 8.36 6.70 -16.99
CA LEU A 322 8.67 7.99 -16.43
C LEU A 322 7.88 9.05 -17.22
N LEU A 323 6.94 9.74 -16.56
CA LEU A 323 6.17 10.81 -17.16
C LEU A 323 6.70 12.16 -16.65
N ALA A 324 7.05 13.07 -17.55
CA ALA A 324 7.61 14.35 -17.22
C ALA A 324 6.96 15.49 -18.03
N PRO A 325 7.06 16.74 -17.59
CA PRO A 325 6.58 17.89 -18.36
C PRO A 325 7.14 17.92 -19.78
N THR A 326 6.34 18.39 -20.73
CA THR A 326 6.65 18.44 -22.18
C THR A 326 8.02 19.06 -22.49
N ASP A 327 8.40 20.14 -21.81
CA ASP A 327 9.69 20.81 -22.00
C ASP A 327 10.88 19.92 -21.61
N ILE A 328 10.74 19.10 -20.56
CA ILE A 328 11.75 18.15 -20.10
C ILE A 328 11.88 16.99 -21.12
N VAL A 329 10.75 16.44 -21.55
CA VAL A 329 10.71 15.35 -22.55
C VAL A 329 11.34 15.80 -23.87
N ARG A 330 11.00 16.99 -24.35
CA ARG A 330 11.64 17.59 -25.53
C ARG A 330 13.14 17.75 -25.37
N ALA A 331 13.61 18.24 -24.21
CA ALA A 331 15.02 18.39 -23.92
C ALA A 331 15.76 17.05 -23.91
N TYR A 332 15.11 15.97 -23.43
CA TYR A 332 15.66 14.63 -23.47
C TYR A 332 15.82 14.14 -24.91
N TYR A 333 14.72 14.14 -25.68
CA TYR A 333 14.73 13.60 -27.04
C TYR A 333 15.49 14.47 -28.05
N ALA A 334 15.73 15.75 -27.76
CA ALA A 334 16.64 16.56 -28.57
C ALA A 334 18.08 16.01 -28.58
N GLN A 335 18.46 15.16 -27.62
CA GLN A 335 19.76 14.49 -27.58
C GLN A 335 19.70 13.04 -28.09
N VAL A 336 18.54 12.58 -28.56
CA VAL A 336 18.36 11.22 -29.12
C VAL A 336 18.20 11.31 -30.62
N ASN A 337 19.22 10.89 -31.34
CA ASN A 337 19.25 11.01 -32.81
C ASN A 337 18.15 10.18 -33.46
N GLY A 338 17.35 10.80 -34.32
CA GLY A 338 16.25 10.17 -35.06
C GLY A 338 15.00 9.89 -34.21
N SER A 339 14.90 10.45 -32.97
CA SER A 339 13.67 10.37 -32.17
C SER A 339 12.55 11.19 -32.81
N ILE A 340 11.34 10.69 -32.72
CA ILE A 340 10.11 11.34 -33.24
C ILE A 340 8.96 11.11 -32.26
N LEU A 341 8.00 12.02 -32.25
CA LEU A 341 6.66 11.75 -31.72
C LEU A 341 5.90 10.96 -32.81
N SER A 342 5.63 9.71 -32.55
CA SER A 342 4.91 8.85 -33.50
C SER A 342 3.41 9.13 -33.46
N ASN A 343 2.83 9.51 -34.59
CA ASN A 343 1.38 9.68 -34.69
C ASN A 343 0.61 8.34 -34.67
N GLU A 344 1.30 7.23 -34.91
CA GLU A 344 0.68 5.90 -34.88
C GLU A 344 0.44 5.39 -33.49
N VAL A 345 1.38 5.64 -32.54
CA VAL A 345 1.31 5.15 -31.17
C VAL A 345 1.15 6.26 -30.13
N GLY A 346 1.15 7.53 -30.56
CA GLY A 346 0.99 8.69 -29.66
C GLY A 346 2.14 8.92 -28.67
N MET A 347 3.31 8.30 -28.91
CA MET A 347 4.43 8.30 -27.96
C MET A 347 5.72 8.74 -28.64
N MET A 348 6.66 9.23 -27.85
CA MET A 348 8.05 9.42 -28.29
C MET A 348 8.70 8.05 -28.54
N VAL A 349 9.23 7.89 -29.75
CA VAL A 349 9.93 6.68 -30.22
C VAL A 349 11.29 7.07 -30.79
N PHE A 350 12.18 6.11 -30.92
CA PHE A 350 13.54 6.35 -31.42
C PHE A 350 14.05 5.12 -32.17
N PRO A 351 15.02 5.27 -33.10
CA PRO A 351 15.69 4.13 -33.72
C PRO A 351 16.36 3.26 -32.64
N CYS A 352 16.07 1.94 -32.61
CA CYS A 352 16.56 1.03 -31.60
C CYS A 352 18.10 1.01 -31.45
N ALA A 353 18.82 1.42 -32.51
CA ALA A 353 20.28 1.57 -32.52
C ALA A 353 20.77 2.90 -31.95
N ALA A 354 19.88 3.84 -31.62
CA ALA A 354 20.26 5.15 -31.09
C ALA A 354 20.87 5.01 -29.69
N LYS A 355 21.91 5.80 -29.41
CA LYS A 355 22.47 5.91 -28.07
C LYS A 355 21.57 6.82 -27.23
N LEU A 356 21.12 6.31 -26.12
CA LEU A 356 20.25 7.04 -25.19
C LEU A 356 21.11 7.72 -24.11
N PRO A 357 20.91 9.03 -23.85
CA PRO A 357 21.58 9.72 -22.75
C PRO A 357 20.99 9.29 -21.41
N ASP A 358 21.78 9.42 -20.33
CA ASP A 358 21.26 9.32 -18.99
C ASP A 358 20.29 10.46 -18.70
N PHE A 359 19.32 10.20 -17.83
CA PHE A 359 18.43 11.22 -17.30
C PHE A 359 18.65 11.32 -15.79
N ALA A 360 18.66 12.52 -15.25
CA ALA A 360 18.69 12.70 -13.79
C ALA A 360 17.62 13.70 -13.35
N PHE A 361 16.86 13.33 -12.34
CA PHE A 361 15.98 14.23 -11.61
C PHE A 361 16.64 14.71 -10.32
N GLY A 362 16.30 15.91 -9.84
CA GLY A 362 16.96 16.54 -8.71
C GLY A 362 16.07 16.73 -7.48
N LEU A 363 16.61 16.36 -6.31
CA LEU A 363 16.03 16.65 -5.00
C LEU A 363 17.09 17.37 -4.16
N GLY A 364 17.01 18.68 -4.01
CA GLY A 364 18.09 19.45 -3.44
C GLY A 364 19.41 19.23 -4.20
N ASN A 365 20.43 18.76 -3.49
CA ASN A 365 21.73 18.40 -4.08
C ASN A 365 21.79 16.98 -4.66
N TYR A 366 20.79 16.17 -4.41
CA TYR A 366 20.70 14.80 -4.93
C TYR A 366 20.35 14.79 -6.42
N ARG A 367 20.94 13.83 -7.13
CA ARG A 367 20.66 13.54 -8.55
C ARG A 367 20.34 12.05 -8.68
N GLY A 368 19.03 11.75 -8.84
CA GLY A 368 18.55 10.42 -9.13
C GLY A 368 18.82 10.07 -10.59
N ILE A 369 19.84 9.29 -10.85
CA ILE A 369 20.29 8.95 -12.20
C ILE A 369 19.53 7.75 -12.71
N VAL A 370 18.91 7.90 -13.88
CA VAL A 370 18.32 6.83 -14.67
C VAL A 370 19.22 6.61 -15.89
N PRO A 371 19.92 5.46 -15.99
CA PRO A 371 20.83 5.19 -17.09
C PRO A 371 20.12 5.18 -18.44
N GLY A 372 20.77 5.66 -19.49
CA GLY A 372 20.24 5.70 -20.86
C GLY A 372 19.65 4.34 -21.32
N PRO A 373 20.32 3.19 -21.11
CA PRO A 373 19.74 1.87 -21.47
C PRO A 373 18.42 1.53 -20.75
N TYR A 374 18.07 2.18 -19.64
CA TYR A 374 16.79 2.00 -18.96
C TYR A 374 15.67 2.77 -19.65
N MET A 375 16.02 3.81 -20.42
CA MET A 375 15.07 4.61 -21.20
C MET A 375 14.60 3.89 -22.49
N ASN A 376 15.16 2.74 -22.83
CA ASN A 376 14.61 1.85 -23.84
C ASN A 376 13.57 0.93 -23.20
N TYR A 377 12.30 1.26 -23.40
CA TYR A 377 11.21 0.47 -22.82
C TYR A 377 10.96 -0.84 -23.59
N GLY A 378 11.24 -0.87 -24.88
CA GLY A 378 11.07 -2.07 -25.69
C GLY A 378 10.93 -1.78 -27.19
N LYS A 379 10.90 -2.83 -27.99
CA LYS A 379 10.78 -2.73 -29.45
C LYS A 379 9.33 -2.56 -29.88
N ILE A 380 9.09 -1.64 -30.82
CA ILE A 380 7.85 -1.57 -31.63
C ILE A 380 7.97 -2.54 -32.81
N ASN A 381 9.11 -2.43 -33.51
CA ASN A 381 9.42 -3.23 -34.69
C ASN A 381 10.95 -3.40 -34.80
N ARG A 382 11.43 -3.81 -35.97
CA ARG A 382 12.87 -4.01 -36.21
C ARG A 382 13.69 -2.71 -36.17
N THR A 383 13.07 -1.57 -36.37
CA THR A 383 13.74 -0.26 -36.52
C THR A 383 13.53 0.64 -35.29
N TYR A 384 12.31 0.69 -34.75
CA TYR A 384 11.93 1.62 -33.71
C TYR A 384 11.65 0.95 -32.35
N CYS A 385 12.01 1.67 -31.30
CA CYS A 385 11.81 1.32 -29.91
C CYS A 385 10.98 2.41 -29.22
N TYR A 386 10.20 2.01 -28.20
CA TYR A 386 9.47 2.91 -27.31
C TYR A 386 10.43 3.60 -26.34
N GLY A 387 10.24 4.90 -26.14
CA GLY A 387 10.95 5.64 -25.11
C GLY A 387 10.38 5.43 -23.72
N GLY A 388 11.26 5.28 -22.73
CA GLY A 388 10.88 5.10 -21.33
C GLY A 388 10.48 6.39 -20.60
N ILE A 389 10.85 7.56 -21.16
CA ILE A 389 10.38 8.88 -20.69
C ILE A 389 9.35 9.42 -21.69
N GLN A 390 8.18 9.81 -21.21
CA GLN A 390 7.07 10.31 -22.02
C GLN A 390 6.48 11.58 -21.41
N ASP A 391 5.66 12.27 -22.19
CA ASP A 391 4.97 13.48 -21.77
C ASP A 391 3.89 13.17 -20.73
N SER A 392 3.85 13.97 -19.65
CA SER A 392 2.74 13.95 -18.68
C SER A 392 1.58 14.85 -19.10
N GLU A 393 1.42 15.14 -20.37
CA GLU A 393 0.47 16.08 -20.94
C GLU A 393 -0.94 15.89 -20.36
N GLY A 394 -1.50 16.99 -19.82
CA GLY A 394 -2.83 16.99 -19.20
C GLY A 394 -2.90 16.44 -17.77
N ALA A 395 -1.84 15.82 -17.24
CA ALA A 395 -1.78 15.40 -15.83
C ALA A 395 -1.30 16.56 -14.93
N PRO A 396 -1.77 16.63 -13.68
CA PRO A 396 -1.38 17.69 -12.73
C PRO A 396 0.06 17.53 -12.23
N PHE A 397 0.67 16.37 -12.44
CA PHE A 397 2.04 16.02 -12.03
C PHE A 397 2.66 15.01 -13.01
N GLY A 398 3.97 14.86 -12.94
CA GLY A 398 4.67 13.77 -13.60
C GLY A 398 4.66 12.50 -12.76
N VAL A 399 5.23 11.41 -13.31
CA VAL A 399 5.30 10.11 -12.64
C VAL A 399 6.74 9.60 -12.68
N LEU A 400 7.32 9.31 -11.53
CA LEU A 400 8.54 8.53 -11.39
C LEU A 400 8.12 7.06 -11.26
N GLY A 401 7.80 6.44 -12.41
CA GLY A 401 7.40 5.04 -12.50
C GLY A 401 8.58 4.07 -12.51
N ASP A 402 8.35 2.80 -12.86
CA ASP A 402 9.35 1.73 -12.79
C ASP A 402 10.63 2.03 -13.57
N ILE A 403 10.55 2.77 -14.68
CA ILE A 403 11.74 3.23 -15.42
C ILE A 403 12.69 4.03 -14.51
N ALA A 404 12.16 4.86 -13.61
CA ALA A 404 12.94 5.58 -12.62
C ALA A 404 13.24 4.70 -11.39
N LEU A 405 12.24 3.99 -10.87
CA LEU A 405 12.35 3.23 -9.62
C LEU A 405 13.27 2.02 -9.72
N LYS A 406 13.36 1.36 -10.89
CA LYS A 406 14.36 0.30 -11.09
C LYS A 406 15.81 0.81 -11.17
N ALA A 407 16.00 2.10 -11.37
CA ALA A 407 17.31 2.75 -11.29
C ALA A 407 17.62 3.33 -9.90
N GLN A 408 16.62 3.50 -9.04
CA GLN A 408 16.71 4.11 -7.71
C GLN A 408 16.29 3.13 -6.62
N PHE A 409 16.91 3.25 -5.45
CA PHE A 409 16.36 2.71 -4.21
C PHE A 409 15.36 3.73 -3.65
N ALA A 410 14.13 3.32 -3.43
CA ALA A 410 13.07 4.19 -2.93
C ALA A 410 12.61 3.80 -1.53
N VAL A 411 12.33 4.80 -0.68
CA VAL A 411 11.80 4.66 0.69
C VAL A 411 10.48 5.40 0.78
N PHE A 412 9.44 4.71 1.19
CA PHE A 412 8.10 5.27 1.42
C PHE A 412 7.85 5.30 2.94
N ASP A 413 8.00 6.47 3.54
CA ASP A 413 7.95 6.64 5.00
C ASP A 413 6.62 7.27 5.42
N PHE A 414 5.72 6.44 5.95
CA PHE A 414 4.40 6.86 6.44
C PHE A 414 4.48 7.69 7.72
N GLY A 415 5.50 7.43 8.55
CA GLY A 415 5.66 8.09 9.84
C GLY A 415 6.06 9.54 9.67
N ASN A 416 7.05 9.79 8.80
CA ASN A 416 7.59 11.13 8.55
C ASN A 416 6.92 11.82 7.36
N LYS A 417 6.07 11.12 6.59
CA LYS A 417 5.42 11.61 5.36
C LYS A 417 6.43 12.14 4.35
N VAL A 418 7.40 11.31 4.02
CA VAL A 418 8.46 11.61 3.06
C VAL A 418 8.68 10.45 2.11
N VAL A 419 9.17 10.76 0.91
CA VAL A 419 9.76 9.77 -0.01
C VAL A 419 11.27 9.99 -0.01
N GLY A 420 12.02 8.90 0.15
CA GLY A 420 13.48 8.91 0.08
C GLY A 420 13.98 8.25 -1.20
N PHE A 421 15.04 8.80 -1.78
CA PHE A 421 15.73 8.20 -2.93
C PHE A 421 17.22 8.08 -2.67
N ALA A 422 17.80 6.99 -3.12
CA ALA A 422 19.25 6.80 -3.20
C ALA A 422 19.62 6.10 -4.51
N ASN A 423 20.77 6.44 -5.07
CA ASN A 423 21.33 5.72 -6.20
C ASN A 423 21.71 4.28 -5.76
N LYS A 424 21.71 3.37 -6.69
CA LYS A 424 22.14 1.97 -6.45
C LYS A 424 23.03 1.49 -7.60
N ASN A 425 23.71 0.38 -7.40
CA ASN A 425 24.49 -0.25 -8.45
C ASN A 425 23.55 -0.80 -9.51
N THR A 426 23.44 -0.07 -10.62
CA THR A 426 22.67 -0.51 -11.79
C THR A 426 23.57 -1.32 -12.69
N THR A 427 23.20 -2.58 -12.96
CA THR A 427 23.81 -3.36 -14.04
C THR A 427 23.21 -2.89 -15.35
N VAL A 428 24.03 -2.27 -16.19
CA VAL A 428 23.71 -1.88 -17.56
C VAL A 428 24.14 -3.00 -18.50
#